data_b15c8591a396487a686947ca201b1c84
#
_entry.id   b15c8591a396487a686947ca201b1c84
#
_cell.length_a   1.000
_cell.length_b   1.000
_cell.length_c   1.000
_cell.angle_alpha   90.00
_cell.angle_beta   90.00
_cell.angle_gamma   90.00
#
_symmetry.space_group_name_H-M   'P 1'
#
loop_
_entity.id
_entity.type
_entity.pdbx_description
1 polymer ?
#
loop_
_entity_poly.entity_id
_entity_poly.type
_entity_poly.pdbx_seq_one_letter_code
_entity_poly.pdbx_strand_id
1 'polypeptide(L)'
;MARALAQAALGCCAIAFAASDYVPLPGGSFESALPQGATPTSVAPVDVAPFAMRREPVTALEFLAFVRAHPAWQRGQAPSVFADARYLLDWRTPLQLPLPDTGQRPVVNVSWFAAKAYCESEGARLPTWLEWEYAAAADATQRDARADPLWRQKILSWYGRPTFALPPVGGAPNAYGVRDLHGLIWEWVDDFNALFIAGDSRTQGDPDLTKFCGAGAISVIDRDGYAVLMRIALDRKSVV
;
A
#
# COMPACT_ATOMS: atom_id res chain seq x y z
N MET A 1 -22.36 26.25 56.81
CA MET A 1 -21.96 24.94 56.32
C MET A 1 -22.05 24.93 54.82
N ALA A 2 -20.91 25.16 54.12
CA ALA A 2 -20.80 25.19 52.64
C ALA A 2 -20.19 23.86 52.19
N ARG A 3 -20.93 23.10 51.38
CA ARG A 3 -20.42 21.89 50.71
C ARG A 3 -19.78 22.28 49.40
N ALA A 4 -18.48 22.08 49.32
CA ALA A 4 -17.72 22.17 48.08
C ALA A 4 -17.96 20.90 47.22
N LEU A 5 -18.51 21.10 46.02
CA LEU A 5 -18.62 20.06 44.98
C LEU A 5 -17.27 20.03 44.21
N ALA A 6 -16.53 18.93 44.37
CA ALA A 6 -15.35 18.66 43.56
C ALA A 6 -15.83 18.11 42.20
N GLN A 7 -15.63 18.87 41.14
CA GLN A 7 -15.76 18.39 39.76
C GLN A 7 -14.48 17.64 39.39
N ALA A 8 -14.58 16.30 39.19
CA ALA A 8 -13.57 15.49 38.59
C ALA A 8 -13.58 15.73 37.08
N ALA A 9 -12.58 16.43 36.56
CA ALA A 9 -12.31 16.53 35.14
C ALA A 9 -11.75 15.19 34.63
N LEU A 10 -12.56 14.42 33.93
CA LEU A 10 -12.04 13.31 33.11
C LEU A 10 -11.21 13.92 31.96
N GLY A 11 -9.92 13.86 32.12
CA GLY A 11 -8.97 14.15 31.05
C GLY A 11 -9.09 13.11 29.95
N CYS A 12 -9.76 13.45 28.85
CA CYS A 12 -9.71 12.69 27.62
C CYS A 12 -8.27 12.80 27.10
N CYS A 13 -7.46 11.75 27.34
CA CYS A 13 -6.14 11.63 26.75
C CYS A 13 -6.34 11.31 25.27
N ALA A 14 -6.59 12.33 24.45
CA ALA A 14 -6.47 12.22 23.01
C ALA A 14 -4.99 11.91 22.72
N ILE A 15 -4.69 10.70 22.30
CA ILE A 15 -3.39 10.35 21.73
C ILE A 15 -3.30 11.19 20.45
N ALA A 16 -2.67 12.35 20.56
CA ALA A 16 -2.29 13.13 19.40
C ALA A 16 -1.23 12.30 18.66
N PHE A 17 -1.62 11.55 17.65
CA PHE A 17 -0.68 11.04 16.67
C PHE A 17 0.03 12.27 16.10
N ALA A 18 1.35 12.27 16.24
CA ALA A 18 2.15 13.39 15.81
C ALA A 18 1.88 13.62 14.32
N ALA A 19 1.52 14.84 13.94
CA ALA A 19 1.30 15.29 12.56
C ALA A 19 2.55 15.11 11.66
N SER A 20 3.57 14.42 12.16
CA SER A 20 4.85 14.13 11.50
C SER A 20 4.83 12.86 10.63
N ASP A 21 3.87 11.96 10.81
CA ASP A 21 3.90 10.66 10.13
C ASP A 21 3.33 10.71 8.71
N TYR A 22 2.60 11.77 8.37
CA TYR A 22 2.05 12.01 7.05
C TYR A 22 2.73 13.20 6.38
N VAL A 23 2.96 13.08 5.07
CA VAL A 23 3.48 14.15 4.24
C VAL A 23 2.41 14.60 3.25
N PRO A 24 2.21 15.92 3.04
CA PRO A 24 1.28 16.43 2.06
C PRO A 24 1.87 16.29 0.65
N LEU A 25 1.07 15.74 -0.27
CA LEU A 25 1.36 15.70 -1.69
C LEU A 25 0.41 16.67 -2.42
N PRO A 26 0.92 17.52 -3.32
CA PRO A 26 0.12 18.58 -3.93
C PRO A 26 -0.92 18.06 -4.91
N GLY A 27 -0.82 16.79 -5.34
CA GLY A 27 -1.56 16.30 -6.47
C GLY A 27 -1.10 16.93 -7.78
N GLY A 28 -1.89 16.75 -8.84
CA GLY A 28 -1.61 17.27 -10.17
C GLY A 28 -1.91 16.27 -11.27
N SER A 29 -1.69 16.68 -12.50
CA SER A 29 -1.89 15.85 -13.68
C SER A 29 -0.65 15.01 -13.94
N PHE A 30 -0.83 13.71 -14.20
CA PHE A 30 0.24 12.80 -14.59
C PHE A 30 -0.27 11.68 -15.50
N GLU A 31 0.61 11.05 -16.25
CA GLU A 31 0.30 9.89 -17.07
C GLU A 31 0.41 8.62 -16.25
N SER A 32 -0.72 7.94 -16.01
CA SER A 32 -0.70 6.64 -15.35
C SER A 32 -0.14 5.56 -16.28
N ALA A 33 0.60 4.61 -15.73
CA ALA A 33 1.05 3.42 -16.47
C ALA A 33 -0.11 2.49 -16.86
N LEU A 34 -1.28 2.66 -16.24
CA LEU A 34 -2.48 1.90 -16.59
C LEU A 34 -3.36 2.70 -17.53
N PRO A 35 -3.85 2.10 -18.63
CA PRO A 35 -4.81 2.74 -19.51
C PRO A 35 -6.05 3.17 -18.74
N GLN A 36 -6.45 4.43 -18.91
CA GLN A 36 -7.68 4.98 -18.35
C GLN A 36 -8.76 4.95 -19.44
N GLY A 37 -9.75 4.05 -19.32
CA GLY A 37 -10.90 3.99 -20.25
C GLY A 37 -10.94 2.73 -21.13
N ALA A 38 -11.98 2.66 -21.97
CA ALA A 38 -12.32 1.48 -22.79
C ALA A 38 -11.41 1.25 -24.00
N THR A 39 -10.53 2.18 -24.35
CA THR A 39 -9.61 2.05 -25.49
C THR A 39 -8.16 1.99 -25.00
N PRO A 40 -7.42 0.91 -25.30
CA PRO A 40 -6.04 0.69 -24.81
C PRO A 40 -4.99 1.66 -25.38
N THR A 41 -5.35 2.54 -26.31
CA THR A 41 -4.40 3.32 -27.13
C THR A 41 -4.20 4.76 -26.69
N SER A 42 -4.90 5.24 -25.66
CA SER A 42 -4.75 6.62 -25.19
C SER A 42 -4.33 6.63 -23.72
N VAL A 43 -3.04 6.86 -23.48
CA VAL A 43 -2.54 7.27 -22.15
C VAL A 43 -2.94 8.75 -21.99
N ALA A 44 -4.16 8.98 -21.51
CA ALA A 44 -4.58 10.35 -21.18
C ALA A 44 -4.04 10.71 -19.79
N PRO A 45 -3.55 11.94 -19.59
CA PRO A 45 -3.20 12.40 -18.25
C PRO A 45 -4.40 12.28 -17.31
N VAL A 46 -4.15 11.88 -16.08
CA VAL A 46 -5.15 11.80 -15.01
C VAL A 46 -4.82 12.83 -13.93
N ASP A 47 -5.84 13.42 -13.34
CA ASP A 47 -5.68 14.38 -12.26
C ASP A 47 -5.80 13.67 -10.92
N VAL A 48 -4.78 13.82 -10.07
CA VAL A 48 -4.78 13.39 -8.69
C VAL A 48 -5.02 14.61 -7.80
N ALA A 49 -6.05 14.54 -6.96
CA ALA A 49 -6.32 15.60 -5.98
C ALA A 49 -5.20 15.68 -4.93
N PRO A 50 -4.99 16.82 -4.27
CA PRO A 50 -4.08 16.90 -3.13
C PRO A 50 -4.48 15.91 -2.03
N PHE A 51 -3.49 15.22 -1.45
CA PHE A 51 -3.69 14.22 -0.38
C PHE A 51 -2.51 14.21 0.58
N ALA A 52 -2.65 13.50 1.68
CA ALA A 52 -1.53 13.21 2.57
C ALA A 52 -1.24 11.70 2.56
N MET A 53 0.03 11.35 2.45
CA MET A 53 0.47 9.96 2.47
C MET A 53 1.37 9.71 3.68
N ARG A 54 1.24 8.54 4.30
CA ARG A 54 2.14 8.12 5.36
C ARG A 54 3.58 8.12 4.84
N ARG A 55 4.50 8.63 5.66
CA ARG A 55 5.91 8.79 5.29
C ARG A 55 6.61 7.47 5.03
N GLU A 56 6.27 6.46 5.80
CA GLU A 56 6.89 5.13 5.81
C GLU A 56 5.82 4.04 5.85
N PRO A 57 6.11 2.83 5.36
CA PRO A 57 5.22 1.69 5.53
C PRO A 57 4.93 1.42 7.01
N VAL A 58 3.75 0.85 7.29
CA VAL A 58 3.36 0.48 8.66
C VAL A 58 4.32 -0.57 9.19
N THR A 59 4.87 -0.33 10.38
CA THR A 59 5.79 -1.25 11.04
C THR A 59 5.05 -2.40 11.74
N ALA A 60 5.75 -3.50 11.98
CA ALA A 60 5.21 -4.61 12.74
C ALA A 60 4.85 -4.23 14.19
N LEU A 61 5.56 -3.26 14.79
CA LEU A 61 5.26 -2.77 16.14
C LEU A 61 3.97 -1.95 16.17
N GLU A 62 3.75 -1.08 15.19
CA GLU A 62 2.52 -0.29 15.06
C GLU A 62 1.31 -1.21 14.82
N PHE A 63 1.48 -2.18 13.92
CA PHE A 63 0.41 -3.14 13.65
C PHE A 63 0.14 -4.05 14.88
N LEU A 64 1.16 -4.37 15.68
CA LEU A 64 0.98 -5.07 16.95
C LEU A 64 0.16 -4.25 17.95
N ALA A 65 0.39 -2.94 18.02
CA ALA A 65 -0.42 -2.05 18.85
C ALA A 65 -1.89 -2.03 18.36
N PHE A 66 -2.11 -1.99 17.05
CA PHE A 66 -3.44 -2.05 16.44
C PHE A 66 -4.17 -3.34 16.81
N VAL A 67 -3.58 -4.54 16.62
CA VAL A 67 -4.27 -5.81 16.92
C VAL A 67 -4.48 -6.03 18.43
N ARG A 68 -3.70 -5.35 19.27
CA ARG A 68 -3.96 -5.31 20.72
C ARG A 68 -5.18 -4.49 21.06
N ALA A 69 -5.36 -3.35 20.42
CA ALA A 69 -6.52 -2.47 20.59
C ALA A 69 -7.78 -3.04 19.92
N HIS A 70 -7.62 -3.85 18.86
CA HIS A 70 -8.69 -4.40 18.05
C HIS A 70 -8.60 -5.94 17.95
N PRO A 71 -9.02 -6.69 18.99
CA PRO A 71 -8.84 -8.14 19.08
C PRO A 71 -9.45 -8.93 17.92
N ALA A 72 -10.48 -8.40 17.25
CA ALA A 72 -11.08 -9.01 16.07
C ALA A 72 -10.09 -9.19 14.92
N TRP A 73 -8.98 -8.43 14.88
CA TRP A 73 -7.93 -8.51 13.88
C TRP A 73 -6.71 -9.32 14.36
N GLN A 74 -6.78 -10.00 15.49
CA GLN A 74 -5.72 -10.91 15.90
C GLN A 74 -5.72 -12.16 15.03
N ARG A 75 -4.54 -12.71 14.77
CA ARG A 75 -4.40 -14.00 14.07
C ARG A 75 -5.21 -15.07 14.78
N GLY A 76 -6.06 -15.77 14.03
CA GLY A 76 -6.96 -16.81 14.56
C GLY A 76 -8.27 -16.28 15.15
N GLN A 77 -8.45 -14.95 15.23
CA GLN A 77 -9.74 -14.32 15.59
C GLN A 77 -10.40 -13.69 14.37
N ALA A 78 -9.61 -13.17 13.43
CA ALA A 78 -10.15 -12.62 12.19
C ALA A 78 -10.88 -13.71 11.40
N PRO A 79 -12.13 -13.43 10.91
CA PRO A 79 -12.87 -14.38 10.09
C PRO A 79 -12.07 -14.76 8.83
N SER A 80 -12.11 -16.03 8.42
CA SER A 80 -11.36 -16.53 7.26
C SER A 80 -11.74 -15.86 5.93
N VAL A 81 -12.90 -15.24 5.84
CA VAL A 81 -13.32 -14.43 4.69
C VAL A 81 -12.55 -13.11 4.58
N PHE A 82 -12.01 -12.62 5.68
CA PHE A 82 -11.24 -11.36 5.76
C PHE A 82 -9.74 -11.57 5.95
N ALA A 83 -9.31 -12.77 6.34
CA ALA A 83 -7.90 -13.07 6.57
C ALA A 83 -7.66 -14.56 6.28
N ASP A 84 -6.78 -14.85 5.33
CA ASP A 84 -6.42 -16.21 4.94
C ASP A 84 -5.48 -16.89 5.96
N ALA A 85 -5.06 -18.11 5.68
CA ALA A 85 -4.18 -18.90 6.54
C ALA A 85 -2.77 -18.28 6.69
N ARG A 86 -2.38 -17.34 5.81
CA ARG A 86 -1.08 -16.65 5.86
C ARG A 86 -1.10 -15.40 6.72
N TYR A 87 -2.27 -14.95 7.14
CA TYR A 87 -2.42 -13.73 7.91
C TYR A 87 -1.57 -13.75 9.17
N LEU A 88 -0.59 -12.84 9.27
CA LEU A 88 0.39 -12.72 10.36
C LEU A 88 1.09 -14.07 10.68
N LEU A 89 1.32 -14.91 9.66
CA LEU A 89 1.85 -16.26 9.84
C LEU A 89 3.22 -16.27 10.53
N ASP A 90 4.06 -15.26 10.26
CA ASP A 90 5.40 -15.17 10.81
C ASP A 90 5.43 -14.79 12.29
N TRP A 91 4.33 -14.32 12.85
CA TRP A 91 4.26 -13.97 14.27
C TRP A 91 4.27 -15.22 15.14
N ARG A 92 5.02 -15.20 16.24
CA ARG A 92 5.09 -16.33 17.17
C ARG A 92 3.74 -16.70 17.77
N THR A 93 3.01 -15.67 18.23
CA THR A 93 1.64 -15.78 18.75
C THR A 93 0.81 -14.63 18.17
N PRO A 94 -0.52 -14.60 18.36
CA PRO A 94 -1.34 -13.48 17.91
C PRO A 94 -0.89 -12.10 18.39
N LEU A 95 -0.12 -12.03 19.47
CA LEU A 95 0.34 -10.78 20.11
C LEU A 95 1.87 -10.71 20.31
N GLN A 96 2.62 -11.53 19.56
CA GLN A 96 4.07 -11.58 19.70
C GLN A 96 4.75 -11.66 18.35
N LEU A 97 5.62 -10.67 18.08
CA LEU A 97 6.43 -10.59 16.87
C LEU A 97 7.37 -11.79 16.71
N PRO A 98 7.86 -12.06 15.48
CA PRO A 98 8.74 -13.20 15.18
C PRO A 98 10.03 -13.18 16.02
N LEU A 99 10.68 -12.01 16.06
CA LEU A 99 11.91 -11.75 16.81
C LEU A 99 11.81 -10.37 17.49
N PRO A 100 12.53 -10.15 18.60
CA PRO A 100 12.47 -8.89 19.35
C PRO A 100 12.88 -7.65 18.52
N ASP A 101 13.78 -7.82 17.56
CA ASP A 101 14.34 -6.76 16.71
C ASP A 101 13.51 -6.48 15.44
N THR A 102 12.41 -7.19 15.23
CA THR A 102 11.60 -7.03 14.00
C THR A 102 10.57 -5.92 14.07
N GLY A 103 10.44 -5.24 15.20
CA GLY A 103 9.41 -4.24 15.42
C GLY A 103 9.42 -3.08 14.42
N GLN A 104 10.60 -2.66 13.98
CA GLN A 104 10.78 -1.58 13.00
C GLN A 104 10.78 -2.06 11.55
N ARG A 105 10.59 -3.34 11.30
CA ARG A 105 10.40 -3.86 9.94
C ARG A 105 8.96 -3.63 9.50
N PRO A 106 8.69 -3.50 8.19
CA PRO A 106 7.32 -3.38 7.73
C PRO A 106 6.51 -4.61 8.12
N VAL A 107 5.24 -4.42 8.45
CA VAL A 107 4.33 -5.55 8.65
C VAL A 107 4.04 -6.20 7.29
N VAL A 108 4.05 -7.52 7.26
CA VAL A 108 3.75 -8.35 6.08
C VAL A 108 2.72 -9.42 6.41
N ASN A 109 2.25 -10.12 5.39
CA ASN A 109 1.18 -11.12 5.54
C ASN A 109 -0.09 -10.51 6.18
N VAL A 110 -0.46 -9.32 5.71
CA VAL A 110 -1.65 -8.58 6.14
C VAL A 110 -2.67 -8.60 5.02
N SER A 111 -3.92 -8.94 5.32
CA SER A 111 -4.98 -8.86 4.33
C SER A 111 -5.36 -7.41 4.02
N TRP A 112 -5.96 -7.18 2.84
CA TRP A 112 -6.49 -5.87 2.46
C TRP A 112 -7.49 -5.33 3.50
N PHE A 113 -8.37 -6.19 4.01
CA PHE A 113 -9.36 -5.81 5.02
C PHE A 113 -8.72 -5.34 6.33
N ALA A 114 -7.67 -6.02 6.76
CA ALA A 114 -6.94 -5.65 7.97
C ALA A 114 -6.10 -4.38 7.76
N ALA A 115 -5.50 -4.20 6.58
CA ALA A 115 -4.80 -2.96 6.22
C ALA A 115 -5.76 -1.77 6.17
N LYS A 116 -6.95 -1.94 5.59
CA LYS A 116 -8.00 -0.93 5.58
C LYS A 116 -8.45 -0.57 6.99
N ALA A 117 -8.74 -1.57 7.83
CA ALA A 117 -9.15 -1.35 9.22
C ALA A 117 -8.06 -0.65 10.05
N TYR A 118 -6.78 -0.94 9.78
CA TYR A 118 -5.66 -0.22 10.37
C TYR A 118 -5.71 1.28 10.01
N CYS A 119 -5.79 1.60 8.71
CA CYS A 119 -5.89 2.98 8.26
C CYS A 119 -7.08 3.72 8.86
N GLU A 120 -8.26 3.09 8.89
CA GLU A 120 -9.47 3.65 9.49
C GLU A 120 -9.29 3.92 10.99
N SER A 121 -8.55 3.07 11.72
CA SER A 121 -8.25 3.28 13.14
C SER A 121 -7.37 4.51 13.41
N GLU A 122 -6.60 4.94 12.41
CA GLU A 122 -5.81 6.17 12.43
C GLU A 122 -6.58 7.40 11.89
N GLY A 123 -7.86 7.25 11.52
CA GLY A 123 -8.63 8.31 10.86
C GLY A 123 -8.19 8.57 9.41
N ALA A 124 -7.53 7.59 8.79
CA ALA A 124 -7.03 7.63 7.43
C ALA A 124 -7.73 6.57 6.53
N ARG A 125 -7.27 6.42 5.32
CA ARG A 125 -7.70 5.39 4.37
C ARG A 125 -6.50 4.82 3.61
N LEU A 126 -6.69 3.71 2.93
CA LEU A 126 -5.73 3.25 1.93
C LEU A 126 -5.63 4.28 0.80
N PRO A 127 -4.44 4.46 0.19
CA PRO A 127 -4.33 5.26 -1.02
C PRO A 127 -5.06 4.57 -2.17
N THR A 128 -5.56 5.34 -3.12
CA THR A 128 -5.96 4.79 -4.40
C THR A 128 -4.72 4.38 -5.19
N TRP A 129 -4.91 3.56 -6.23
CA TRP A 129 -3.84 3.21 -7.16
C TRP A 129 -3.15 4.46 -7.74
N LEU A 130 -3.94 5.44 -8.20
CA LEU A 130 -3.42 6.67 -8.81
C LEU A 130 -2.62 7.51 -7.81
N GLU A 131 -3.08 7.62 -6.56
CA GLU A 131 -2.33 8.31 -5.50
C GLU A 131 -1.00 7.62 -5.19
N TRP A 132 -1.02 6.29 -5.10
CA TRP A 132 0.19 5.52 -4.89
C TRP A 132 1.16 5.67 -6.07
N GLU A 133 0.69 5.54 -7.31
CA GLU A 133 1.50 5.67 -8.51
C GLU A 133 2.10 7.07 -8.64
N TYR A 134 1.30 8.11 -8.37
CA TYR A 134 1.76 9.49 -8.36
C TYR A 134 2.92 9.71 -7.37
N ALA A 135 2.79 9.19 -6.15
CA ALA A 135 3.86 9.29 -5.15
C ALA A 135 5.09 8.45 -5.52
N ALA A 136 4.87 7.26 -6.09
CA ALA A 136 5.90 6.29 -6.45
C ALA A 136 6.67 6.65 -7.74
N ALA A 137 6.14 7.56 -8.56
CA ALA A 137 6.85 8.08 -9.74
C ALA A 137 8.09 8.93 -9.39
N ALA A 138 8.17 9.43 -8.13
CA ALA A 138 9.24 10.32 -7.71
C ALA A 138 10.53 9.56 -7.32
N ASP A 139 11.68 10.19 -7.62
CA ASP A 139 12.97 9.84 -7.02
C ASP A 139 13.35 10.83 -5.90
N ALA A 140 14.60 10.83 -5.46
CA ALA A 140 15.07 11.74 -4.41
C ALA A 140 15.03 13.22 -4.80
N THR A 141 14.99 13.56 -6.07
CA THR A 141 15.17 14.92 -6.62
C THR A 141 14.03 15.36 -7.53
N GLN A 142 13.43 14.43 -8.26
CA GLN A 142 12.39 14.67 -9.26
C GLN A 142 11.06 14.11 -8.79
N ARG A 143 9.99 14.84 -9.02
CA ARG A 143 8.62 14.39 -8.73
C ARG A 143 8.08 13.34 -9.70
N ASP A 144 8.68 13.28 -10.89
CA ASP A 144 8.45 12.22 -11.87
C ASP A 144 9.78 11.83 -12.50
N ALA A 145 10.30 10.68 -12.12
CA ALA A 145 11.56 10.11 -12.60
C ALA A 145 11.35 8.99 -13.62
N ARG A 146 10.11 8.71 -14.04
CA ARG A 146 9.78 7.58 -14.90
C ARG A 146 10.43 7.65 -16.28
N ALA A 147 10.76 8.85 -16.77
CA ALA A 147 11.52 9.03 -18.00
C ALA A 147 13.02 8.70 -17.86
N ASP A 148 13.56 8.64 -16.63
CA ASP A 148 14.96 8.33 -16.37
C ASP A 148 15.25 6.80 -16.52
N PRO A 149 16.05 6.37 -17.51
CA PRO A 149 16.37 4.95 -17.67
C PRO A 149 17.12 4.34 -16.49
N LEU A 150 17.94 5.11 -15.78
CA LEU A 150 18.69 4.63 -14.62
C LEU A 150 17.78 4.38 -13.44
N TRP A 151 16.82 5.28 -13.20
CA TRP A 151 15.81 5.09 -12.19
C TRP A 151 14.97 3.85 -12.49
N ARG A 152 14.48 3.68 -13.72
CA ARG A 152 13.73 2.48 -14.15
C ARG A 152 14.52 1.21 -13.92
N GLN A 153 15.80 1.17 -14.33
CA GLN A 153 16.67 0.03 -14.13
C GLN A 153 16.85 -0.30 -12.64
N LYS A 154 16.99 0.71 -11.79
CA LYS A 154 17.07 0.55 -10.33
C LYS A 154 15.80 -0.10 -9.79
N ILE A 155 14.61 0.41 -10.17
CA ILE A 155 13.31 -0.17 -9.74
C ILE A 155 13.23 -1.64 -10.19
N LEU A 156 13.48 -1.93 -11.45
CA LEU A 156 13.44 -3.31 -11.97
C LEU A 156 14.41 -4.25 -11.24
N SER A 157 15.58 -3.76 -10.85
CA SER A 157 16.56 -4.55 -10.12
C SER A 157 16.07 -5.01 -8.75
N TRP A 158 15.17 -4.26 -8.11
CA TRP A 158 14.57 -4.65 -6.83
C TRP A 158 13.62 -5.83 -6.98
N TYR A 159 12.79 -5.80 -8.02
CA TYR A 159 11.82 -6.87 -8.26
C TYR A 159 12.48 -8.22 -8.65
N GLY A 160 13.72 -8.18 -9.14
CA GLY A 160 14.50 -9.38 -9.45
C GLY A 160 15.25 -9.99 -8.27
N ARG A 161 15.23 -9.39 -7.08
CA ARG A 161 15.97 -9.88 -5.91
C ARG A 161 15.08 -10.72 -5.00
N PRO A 162 15.56 -11.92 -4.60
CA PRO A 162 14.90 -12.66 -3.53
C PRO A 162 15.02 -11.88 -2.21
N THR A 163 13.92 -11.67 -1.51
CA THR A 163 13.93 -11.01 -0.20
C THR A 163 13.94 -12.07 0.89
N PHE A 164 15.11 -12.39 1.44
CA PHE A 164 15.23 -13.36 2.53
C PHE A 164 14.97 -12.73 3.92
N ALA A 165 15.24 -11.45 4.07
CA ALA A 165 14.97 -10.70 5.30
C ALA A 165 14.66 -9.24 4.95
N LEU A 166 13.54 -8.74 5.46
CA LEU A 166 13.17 -7.33 5.28
C LEU A 166 14.01 -6.45 6.22
N PRO A 167 14.63 -5.37 5.73
CA PRO A 167 15.24 -4.37 6.59
C PRO A 167 14.17 -3.58 7.33
N PRO A 168 14.54 -2.81 8.37
CA PRO A 168 13.67 -1.79 8.94
C PRO A 168 13.19 -0.78 7.89
N VAL A 169 12.04 -0.16 8.14
CA VAL A 169 11.56 0.99 7.37
C VAL A 169 12.48 2.21 7.57
N GLY A 170 12.35 3.23 6.73
CA GLY A 170 13.12 4.48 6.88
C GLY A 170 14.24 4.62 5.87
N GLY A 171 14.10 4.04 4.69
CA GLY A 171 14.98 4.28 3.55
C GLY A 171 15.07 5.75 3.14
N ALA A 172 15.82 6.07 2.09
CA ALA A 172 15.94 7.43 1.58
C ALA A 172 14.58 7.96 1.10
N PRO A 173 14.19 9.20 1.46
CA PRO A 173 12.94 9.78 1.00
C PRO A 173 13.02 10.11 -0.50
N ASN A 174 11.87 10.08 -1.16
CA ASN A 174 11.70 10.67 -2.48
C ASN A 174 11.47 12.20 -2.39
N ALA A 175 11.29 12.87 -3.52
CA ALA A 175 11.08 14.31 -3.61
C ALA A 175 9.83 14.83 -2.86
N TYR A 176 8.89 13.95 -2.50
CA TYR A 176 7.75 14.28 -1.64
C TYR A 176 8.02 14.01 -0.15
N GLY A 177 9.12 13.36 0.20
CA GLY A 177 9.43 12.96 1.56
C GLY A 177 8.86 11.60 1.96
N VAL A 178 8.25 10.85 1.03
CA VAL A 178 7.76 9.47 1.23
C VAL A 178 8.92 8.50 1.02
N ARG A 179 8.94 7.41 1.78
CA ARG A 179 10.03 6.43 1.81
C ARG A 179 9.53 5.05 1.45
N ASP A 180 10.42 4.21 0.96
CA ASP A 180 10.23 2.76 0.81
C ASP A 180 9.08 2.32 -0.12
N LEU A 181 8.54 3.22 -0.97
CA LEU A 181 7.48 2.88 -1.94
C LEU A 181 7.93 1.81 -2.94
N HIS A 182 9.24 1.69 -3.17
CA HIS A 182 9.84 0.69 -4.04
C HIS A 182 10.87 -0.17 -3.30
N GLY A 183 10.84 -1.47 -3.55
CA GLY A 183 11.91 -2.39 -3.17
C GLY A 183 11.87 -2.94 -1.76
N LEU A 184 10.92 -2.53 -0.91
CA LEU A 184 10.78 -3.05 0.45
C LEU A 184 9.66 -4.10 0.53
N ILE A 185 8.41 -3.69 0.34
CA ILE A 185 7.22 -4.57 0.37
C ILE A 185 6.23 -4.19 -0.72
N TRP A 186 5.24 -5.04 -0.94
CA TRP A 186 4.04 -4.72 -1.69
C TRP A 186 3.04 -4.02 -0.76
N GLU A 187 2.40 -2.96 -1.25
CA GLU A 187 1.48 -2.15 -0.46
C GLU A 187 0.06 -2.26 -1.03
N TRP A 188 -0.91 -2.35 -0.14
CA TRP A 188 -2.31 -2.36 -0.52
C TRP A 188 -2.80 -0.99 -0.96
N VAL A 189 -3.65 -0.98 -1.99
CA VAL A 189 -4.41 0.20 -2.45
C VAL A 189 -5.90 -0.05 -2.28
N ASP A 190 -6.70 1.00 -2.13
CA ASP A 190 -8.13 0.88 -1.84
C ASP A 190 -8.91 0.25 -3.00
N ASP A 191 -8.53 0.59 -4.21
CA ASP A 191 -9.20 0.22 -5.46
C ASP A 191 -8.52 -0.95 -6.21
N PHE A 192 -7.77 -1.82 -5.51
CA PHE A 192 -7.07 -2.95 -6.14
C PHE A 192 -7.97 -3.82 -7.01
N ASN A 193 -9.25 -3.97 -6.65
CA ASN A 193 -10.23 -4.73 -7.45
C ASN A 193 -10.62 -4.04 -8.76
N ALA A 194 -10.58 -2.71 -8.82
CA ALA A 194 -10.92 -1.98 -10.04
C ALA A 194 -9.92 -2.27 -11.17
N LEU A 195 -8.68 -2.59 -10.83
CA LEU A 195 -7.65 -3.00 -11.77
C LEU A 195 -7.97 -4.34 -12.48
N PHE A 196 -8.86 -5.16 -11.89
CA PHE A 196 -9.27 -6.44 -12.45
C PHE A 196 -10.54 -6.37 -13.29
N ILE A 197 -11.33 -5.31 -13.17
CA ILE A 197 -12.65 -5.16 -13.79
C ILE A 197 -12.57 -4.36 -15.11
N ALA A 198 -11.51 -3.60 -15.36
CA ALA A 198 -11.35 -2.77 -16.55
C ALA A 198 -11.25 -3.58 -17.87
N GLY A 199 -11.13 -4.89 -17.81
CA GLY A 199 -11.27 -5.80 -18.94
C GLY A 199 -12.66 -6.43 -18.95
N ASP A 200 -13.69 -5.74 -19.45
CA ASP A 200 -15.01 -6.36 -19.63
C ASP A 200 -14.88 -7.59 -20.56
N SER A 201 -15.03 -8.76 -19.94
CA SER A 201 -15.02 -10.07 -20.61
C SER A 201 -16.18 -10.27 -21.59
N ARG A 202 -16.94 -9.23 -21.92
CA ARG A 202 -18.08 -9.30 -22.84
C ARG A 202 -17.75 -8.95 -24.29
N THR A 203 -16.54 -8.45 -24.58
CA THR A 203 -16.06 -8.41 -25.98
C THR A 203 -15.55 -9.79 -26.36
N GLN A 204 -16.48 -10.65 -26.76
CA GLN A 204 -16.20 -11.96 -27.34
C GLN A 204 -15.39 -11.78 -28.63
N GLY A 205 -14.20 -12.37 -28.69
CA GLY A 205 -13.49 -12.56 -29.96
C GLY A 205 -11.98 -12.80 -29.89
N ASP A 206 -11.30 -12.53 -28.81
CA ASP A 206 -9.86 -12.77 -28.73
C ASP A 206 -9.52 -13.90 -27.75
N PRO A 207 -9.03 -15.07 -28.25
CA PRO A 207 -8.67 -16.20 -27.40
C PRO A 207 -7.46 -15.93 -26.49
N ASP A 208 -6.67 -14.87 -26.72
CA ASP A 208 -5.54 -14.53 -25.87
C ASP A 208 -5.94 -13.64 -24.68
N LEU A 209 -7.12 -12.98 -24.73
CA LEU A 209 -7.67 -12.21 -23.60
C LEU A 209 -8.17 -13.11 -22.46
N THR A 210 -8.48 -14.37 -22.73
CA THR A 210 -8.96 -15.34 -21.73
C THR A 210 -7.85 -15.97 -20.89
N LYS A 211 -6.58 -15.82 -21.28
CA LYS A 211 -5.43 -16.38 -20.53
C LYS A 211 -5.06 -15.58 -19.30
N PHE A 212 -5.55 -14.35 -19.19
CA PHE A 212 -5.36 -13.48 -18.05
C PHE A 212 -6.71 -13.14 -17.38
N CYS A 213 -7.35 -14.12 -16.78
CA CYS A 213 -8.45 -13.85 -15.86
C CYS A 213 -7.95 -12.85 -14.79
N GLY A 214 -8.29 -11.56 -14.94
CA GLY A 214 -8.05 -10.51 -13.99
C GLY A 214 -6.86 -9.58 -14.26
N ALA A 215 -6.08 -9.75 -15.32
CA ALA A 215 -5.24 -8.68 -15.85
C ALA A 215 -5.89 -8.28 -17.20
N GLY A 216 -6.53 -7.13 -17.27
CA GLY A 216 -6.88 -6.55 -18.56
C GLY A 216 -5.67 -6.64 -19.47
N ALA A 217 -5.87 -6.83 -20.78
CA ALA A 217 -4.79 -6.95 -21.76
C ALA A 217 -3.89 -5.72 -21.74
N ILE A 218 -3.01 -5.68 -20.76
CA ILE A 218 -1.92 -4.72 -20.71
C ILE A 218 -0.90 -5.27 -21.68
N SER A 219 -0.72 -4.57 -22.79
CA SER A 219 0.30 -4.93 -23.77
C SER A 219 1.65 -5.00 -23.07
N VAL A 220 2.26 -6.20 -23.04
CA VAL A 220 3.62 -6.45 -22.50
C VAL A 220 4.69 -5.67 -23.28
N ILE A 221 4.29 -4.95 -24.32
CA ILE A 221 5.17 -4.17 -25.21
C ILE A 221 5.61 -2.87 -24.51
N ASP A 222 4.87 -2.39 -23.51
CA ASP A 222 5.22 -1.17 -22.81
C ASP A 222 6.09 -1.47 -21.58
N ARG A 223 7.41 -1.52 -21.82
CA ARG A 223 8.40 -1.78 -20.76
C ARG A 223 8.39 -0.72 -19.65
N ASP A 224 7.80 0.44 -19.91
CA ASP A 224 7.72 1.56 -18.97
C ASP A 224 6.68 1.30 -17.85
N GLY A 225 5.65 0.50 -18.13
CA GLY A 225 4.70 0.03 -17.16
C GLY A 225 5.10 -1.24 -16.38
N TYR A 226 6.30 -1.80 -16.63
CA TYR A 226 6.70 -3.10 -16.09
C TYR A 226 6.66 -3.18 -14.56
N ALA A 227 7.07 -2.14 -13.84
CA ALA A 227 7.02 -2.10 -12.38
C ALA A 227 5.58 -2.19 -11.85
N VAL A 228 4.67 -1.50 -12.54
CA VAL A 228 3.23 -1.53 -12.27
C VAL A 228 2.65 -2.89 -12.60
N LEU A 229 3.01 -3.44 -13.77
CA LEU A 229 2.59 -4.76 -14.22
C LEU A 229 3.07 -5.86 -13.29
N MET A 230 4.32 -5.78 -12.83
CA MET A 230 4.86 -6.72 -11.87
C MET A 230 4.13 -6.64 -10.53
N ARG A 231 3.75 -5.45 -10.08
CA ARG A 231 2.93 -5.30 -8.88
C ARG A 231 1.59 -5.99 -9.03
N ILE A 232 0.87 -5.78 -10.13
CA ILE A 232 -0.40 -6.44 -10.43
C ILE A 232 -0.21 -7.97 -10.54
N ALA A 233 0.82 -8.43 -11.23
CA ALA A 233 1.07 -9.86 -11.45
C ALA A 233 1.49 -10.61 -10.19
N LEU A 234 2.23 -9.94 -9.28
CA LEU A 234 2.74 -10.55 -8.05
C LEU A 234 1.76 -10.45 -6.89
N ASP A 235 0.83 -9.51 -6.92
CA ASP A 235 -0.29 -9.44 -5.97
C ASP A 235 -1.11 -10.76 -6.01
N ARG A 236 -1.16 -11.43 -7.17
CA ARG A 236 -1.68 -12.80 -7.29
C ARG A 236 -0.89 -13.86 -6.53
N LYS A 237 0.41 -13.65 -6.27
CA LYS A 237 1.24 -14.61 -5.51
C LYS A 237 1.24 -14.33 -4.01
N SER A 238 0.86 -13.13 -3.60
CA SER A 238 0.73 -12.75 -2.18
C SER A 238 -0.64 -13.11 -1.60
N VAL A 239 -1.60 -13.45 -2.45
CA VAL A 239 -2.99 -13.83 -2.09
C VAL A 239 -3.20 -15.35 -2.14
N VAL A 240 -2.17 -16.13 -2.50
CA VAL A 240 -2.23 -17.61 -2.49
C VAL A 240 -1.44 -18.19 -1.34
#